data_42f8ff3f8cc3946d86ad21be1a3101b2
#
_entry.id   42f8ff3f8cc3946d86ad21be1a3101b2
#
_cell.length_a   1.000
_cell.length_b   1.000
_cell.length_c   1.000
_cell.angle_alpha   90.00
_cell.angle_beta   90.00
_cell.angle_gamma   90.00
#
_symmetry.space_group_name_H-M   'P 1'
#
loop_
_entity.id
_entity.type
_entity.pdbx_description
1 polymer ?
#
loop_
_entity_poly.entity_id
_entity_poly.type
_entity_poly.pdbx_seq_one_letter_code
_entity_poly.pdbx_strand_id
1 'polypeptide(L)'
;MANPVYKILTEGAFIEARRKGHFLGSADDLRDGFIHLSLADQLDGTLAKHYAGQGGLLLLAFDPARLGAELRWEPSRGGALFPHLYAPLDLAAMLWVEPLELGKSGAHRLPKRIAA
;
A
#
# COMPACT_ATOMS: atom_id res chain seq x y z
N MET A 1 -15.15 -12.12 5.74
CA MET A 1 -13.71 -11.80 5.73
C MET A 1 -13.50 -10.31 5.64
N ALA A 2 -12.55 -9.79 6.40
CA ALA A 2 -12.20 -8.38 6.28
C ALA A 2 -11.54 -8.12 4.92
N ASN A 3 -11.81 -6.93 4.37
CA ASN A 3 -11.18 -6.51 3.13
C ASN A 3 -9.68 -6.28 3.34
N PRO A 4 -8.84 -6.64 2.38
CA PRO A 4 -7.41 -6.36 2.49
C PRO A 4 -7.10 -4.87 2.57
N VAL A 5 -5.97 -4.55 3.14
CA VAL A 5 -5.34 -3.23 3.04
C VAL A 5 -4.10 -3.35 2.17
N TYR A 6 -3.71 -2.25 1.54
CA TYR A 6 -2.71 -2.29 0.46
C TYR A 6 -1.59 -1.30 0.68
N LYS A 7 -0.38 -1.70 0.28
CA LYS A 7 0.79 -0.83 0.22
C LYS A 7 1.34 -0.82 -1.20
N ILE A 8 1.68 0.36 -1.69
CA ILE A 8 2.34 0.55 -2.98
C ILE A 8 3.83 0.76 -2.71
N LEU A 9 4.67 -0.06 -3.33
CA LEU A 9 6.13 0.07 -3.22
C LEU A 9 6.75 0.11 -4.60
N THR A 10 7.89 0.79 -4.71
CA THR A 10 8.76 0.60 -5.87
C THR A 10 9.36 -0.80 -5.82
N GLU A 11 9.80 -1.32 -6.97
CA GLU A 11 10.46 -2.63 -7.01
C GLU A 11 11.68 -2.66 -6.08
N GLY A 12 12.48 -1.59 -6.07
CA GLY A 12 13.65 -1.52 -5.21
C GLY A 12 13.31 -1.55 -3.73
N ALA A 13 12.28 -0.81 -3.33
CA ALA A 13 11.83 -0.83 -1.94
C ALA A 13 11.31 -2.20 -1.52
N PHE A 14 10.61 -2.90 -2.43
CA PHE A 14 10.11 -4.23 -2.16
C PHE A 14 11.24 -5.24 -1.98
N ILE A 15 12.26 -5.19 -2.88
CA ILE A 15 13.42 -6.08 -2.79
C ILE A 15 14.12 -5.89 -1.44
N GLU A 16 14.31 -4.66 -1.02
CA GLU A 16 14.95 -4.34 0.26
C GLU A 16 14.11 -4.84 1.45
N ALA A 17 12.78 -4.63 1.38
CA ALA A 17 11.88 -5.10 2.42
C ALA A 17 11.88 -6.63 2.53
N ARG A 18 11.90 -7.32 1.39
CA ARG A 18 12.00 -8.79 1.39
C ARG A 18 13.27 -9.28 2.03
N ARG A 19 14.38 -8.61 1.74
CA ARG A 19 15.67 -8.98 2.32
C ARG A 19 15.64 -8.87 3.85
N LYS A 20 14.97 -7.84 4.37
CA LYS A 20 14.88 -7.60 5.81
C LYS A 20 13.73 -8.35 6.49
N GLY A 21 12.72 -8.76 5.73
CA GLY A 21 11.52 -9.40 6.25
C GLY A 21 10.41 -8.41 6.62
N HIS A 22 10.67 -7.11 6.58
CA HIS A 22 9.68 -6.09 6.89
C HIS A 22 10.02 -4.78 6.19
N PHE A 23 8.99 -3.93 6.04
CA PHE A 23 9.11 -2.60 5.46
C PHE A 23 8.97 -1.57 6.58
N LEU A 24 9.95 -0.67 6.69
CA LEU A 24 9.99 0.31 7.79
C LEU A 24 9.31 1.63 7.47
N GLY A 25 9.05 1.91 6.20
CA GLY A 25 8.38 3.12 5.78
C GLY A 25 9.07 3.85 4.64
N SER A 26 8.29 4.56 3.84
CA SER A 26 8.80 5.51 2.85
C SER A 26 9.20 6.81 3.56
N ALA A 27 9.73 7.78 2.80
CA ALA A 27 10.03 9.09 3.35
C ALA A 27 8.79 9.74 3.97
N ASP A 28 7.64 9.64 3.28
CA ASP A 28 6.38 10.18 3.79
C ASP A 28 5.93 9.46 5.06
N ASP A 29 6.08 8.14 5.10
CA ASP A 29 5.72 7.34 6.27
C ASP A 29 6.56 7.76 7.48
N LEU A 30 7.87 7.89 7.29
CA LEU A 30 8.78 8.26 8.37
C LEU A 30 8.51 9.68 8.87
N ARG A 31 8.18 10.60 7.96
CA ARG A 31 7.82 11.98 8.32
C ARG A 31 6.56 12.01 9.17
N ASP A 32 5.55 11.24 8.80
CA ASP A 32 4.24 11.28 9.45
C ASP A 32 4.14 10.36 10.68
N GLY A 33 5.10 9.45 10.84
CA GLY A 33 5.15 8.58 12.01
C GLY A 33 4.32 7.30 11.92
N PHE A 34 3.83 6.96 10.73
CA PHE A 34 3.09 5.72 10.49
C PHE A 34 3.18 5.33 9.02
N ILE A 35 2.96 4.04 8.73
CA ILE A 35 2.95 3.56 7.35
C ILE A 35 1.56 3.80 6.75
N HIS A 36 1.52 4.52 5.62
CA HIS A 36 0.28 4.82 4.90
C HIS A 36 -0.15 3.61 4.09
N LEU A 37 -1.37 3.15 4.33
CA LEU A 37 -1.99 2.06 3.57
C LEU A 37 -3.26 2.58 2.92
N SER A 38 -3.85 1.77 2.04
CA SER A 38 -5.08 2.13 1.32
C SER A 38 -6.04 0.95 1.29
N LEU A 39 -7.34 1.25 1.27
CA LEU A 39 -8.35 0.29 0.87
C LEU A 39 -8.40 0.20 -0.65
N ALA A 40 -9.06 -0.85 -1.17
CA ALA A 40 -9.16 -1.06 -2.62
C ALA A 40 -9.74 0.16 -3.34
N ASP A 41 -10.82 0.74 -2.82
CA ASP A 41 -11.47 1.90 -3.44
C ASP A 41 -10.69 3.21 -3.28
N GLN A 42 -9.63 3.21 -2.49
CA GLN A 42 -8.77 4.38 -2.30
C GLN A 42 -7.52 4.36 -3.20
N LEU A 43 -7.23 3.21 -3.82
CA LEU A 43 -5.99 3.02 -4.58
C LEU A 43 -5.87 3.96 -5.79
N ASP A 44 -6.94 4.12 -6.57
CA ASP A 44 -6.89 5.00 -7.74
C ASP A 44 -6.52 6.44 -7.35
N GLY A 45 -7.12 6.94 -6.28
CA GLY A 45 -6.82 8.28 -5.77
C GLY A 45 -5.39 8.41 -5.25
N THR A 46 -4.91 7.40 -4.54
CA THR A 46 -3.55 7.38 -4.02
C THR A 46 -2.53 7.35 -5.17
N LEU A 47 -2.77 6.52 -6.17
CA LEU A 47 -1.90 6.43 -7.34
C LEU A 47 -1.88 7.74 -8.14
N ALA A 48 -3.05 8.34 -8.36
CA ALA A 48 -3.14 9.60 -9.10
C ALA A 48 -2.43 10.74 -8.36
N LYS A 49 -2.55 10.78 -7.04
CA LYS A 49 -1.97 11.87 -6.25
C LYS A 49 -0.45 11.75 -6.09
N HIS A 50 0.05 10.55 -5.84
CA HIS A 50 1.46 10.36 -5.45
C HIS A 50 2.33 9.69 -6.50
N TYR A 51 1.75 9.00 -7.48
CA TYR A 51 2.51 8.13 -8.37
C TYR A 51 2.17 8.31 -9.85
N ALA A 52 1.44 9.37 -10.22
CA ALA A 52 1.03 9.59 -11.62
C ALA A 52 2.23 9.49 -12.57
N GLY A 53 2.10 8.66 -13.61
CA GLY A 53 3.14 8.48 -14.61
C GLY A 53 4.33 7.64 -14.18
N GLN A 54 4.33 7.11 -12.95
CA GLN A 54 5.47 6.34 -12.42
C GLN A 54 5.29 4.85 -12.69
N GLY A 55 6.27 4.25 -13.39
CA GLY A 55 6.32 2.80 -13.62
C GLY A 55 7.09 2.10 -12.51
N GLY A 56 7.18 0.76 -12.61
CA GLY A 56 7.98 -0.04 -11.69
C GLY A 56 7.41 -0.13 -10.28
N LEU A 57 6.09 -0.04 -10.16
CA LEU A 57 5.40 -0.12 -8.87
C LEU A 57 4.81 -1.51 -8.64
N LEU A 58 4.78 -1.92 -7.38
CA LEU A 58 4.15 -3.17 -6.94
C LEU A 58 3.05 -2.86 -5.95
N LEU A 59 1.99 -3.66 -5.98
CA LEU A 59 0.89 -3.60 -5.05
C LEU A 59 0.95 -4.80 -4.13
N LEU A 60 1.04 -4.54 -2.82
CA LEU A 60 1.10 -5.56 -1.78
C LEU A 60 -0.22 -5.56 -1.02
N ALA A 61 -0.82 -6.74 -0.86
CA ALA A 61 -2.07 -6.90 -0.11
C ALA A 61 -1.79 -7.56 1.24
N PHE A 62 -2.44 -7.04 2.28
CA PHE A 62 -2.28 -7.54 3.65
C PHE A 62 -3.64 -7.78 4.28
N ASP A 63 -3.73 -8.81 5.11
CA ASP A 63 -4.91 -9.06 5.94
C ASP A 63 -4.84 -8.11 7.15
N PRO A 64 -5.81 -7.19 7.31
CA PRO A 64 -5.76 -6.24 8.43
C PRO A 64 -5.75 -6.93 9.79
N ALA A 65 -6.38 -8.10 9.93
CA ALA A 65 -6.38 -8.83 11.20
C ALA A 65 -4.97 -9.29 11.59
N ARG A 66 -4.10 -9.53 10.62
CA ARG A 66 -2.73 -9.98 10.87
C ARG A 66 -1.78 -8.82 11.18
N LEU A 67 -2.21 -7.59 10.96
CA LEU A 67 -1.42 -6.42 11.30
C LEU A 67 -1.62 -5.96 12.75
N GLY A 68 -2.68 -6.45 13.38
CA GLY A 68 -2.90 -6.28 14.82
C GLY A 68 -3.38 -4.90 15.24
N ALA A 69 -3.22 -4.62 16.53
CA ALA A 69 -3.73 -3.42 17.16
C ALA A 69 -3.01 -2.13 16.71
N GLU A 70 -1.84 -2.26 16.10
CA GLU A 70 -1.08 -1.11 15.61
C GLU A 70 -1.67 -0.53 14.32
N LEU A 71 -2.62 -1.21 13.69
CA LEU A 71 -3.35 -0.71 12.53
C LEU A 71 -4.51 0.14 13.03
N ARG A 72 -4.48 1.43 12.65
CA ARG A 72 -5.50 2.40 13.06
C ARG A 72 -6.20 2.98 11.84
N TRP A 73 -7.48 3.28 11.99
CA TRP A 73 -8.29 3.87 10.93
C TRP A 73 -8.49 5.34 11.24
N GLU A 74 -7.88 6.21 10.44
CA GLU A 74 -7.79 7.64 10.76
C GLU A 74 -8.22 8.49 9.57
N PRO A 75 -8.85 9.66 9.79
CA PRO A 75 -9.20 10.56 8.69
C PRO A 75 -7.96 11.06 7.94
N SER A 76 -8.06 11.08 6.61
CA SER A 76 -6.99 11.58 5.76
C SER A 76 -7.62 12.26 4.55
N ARG A 77 -7.09 12.03 3.35
CA ARG A 77 -7.54 12.70 2.14
C ARG A 77 -9.07 12.69 2.01
N GLY A 78 -9.68 13.88 1.88
CA GLY A 78 -11.11 14.02 1.74
C GLY A 78 -11.94 13.67 2.98
N GLY A 79 -11.29 13.50 4.13
CA GLY A 79 -11.96 13.12 5.37
C GLY A 79 -12.26 11.63 5.49
N ALA A 80 -11.95 10.83 4.46
CA ALA A 80 -12.14 9.38 4.50
C ALA A 80 -11.17 8.73 5.47
N LEU A 81 -11.61 7.62 6.08
CA LEU A 81 -10.73 6.84 6.96
C LEU A 81 -9.76 6.00 6.12
N PHE A 82 -8.48 6.19 6.38
CA PHE A 82 -7.42 5.39 5.78
C PHE A 82 -6.76 4.52 6.84
N PRO A 83 -6.31 3.30 6.48
CA PRO A 83 -5.56 2.49 7.42
C PRO A 83 -4.13 3.01 7.57
N HIS A 84 -3.74 3.27 8.81
CA HIS A 84 -2.40 3.74 9.17
C HIS A 84 -1.76 2.74 10.12
N LEU A 85 -0.58 2.24 9.78
CA LEU A 85 0.10 1.23 10.58
C LEU A 85 1.20 1.87 11.42
N TYR A 86 1.08 1.77 12.74
CA TYR A 86 2.04 2.32 13.70
C TYR A 86 3.05 1.26 14.14
N ALA A 87 3.55 0.47 13.19
CA ALA A 87 4.53 -0.58 13.42
C ALA A 87 5.22 -0.90 12.09
N PRO A 88 6.37 -1.59 12.09
CA PRO A 88 6.93 -2.11 10.85
C PRO A 88 5.93 -3.02 10.15
N LEU A 89 5.91 -2.96 8.80
CA LEU A 89 5.01 -3.78 8.00
C LEU A 89 5.67 -5.13 7.75
N ASP A 90 5.17 -6.15 8.45
CA ASP A 90 5.73 -7.50 8.37
C ASP A 90 5.30 -8.17 7.06
N LEU A 91 6.26 -8.50 6.21
CA LEU A 91 5.96 -9.15 4.93
C LEU A 91 5.42 -10.57 5.09
N ALA A 92 5.59 -11.20 6.25
CA ALA A 92 4.96 -12.49 6.53
C ALA A 92 3.43 -12.39 6.58
N ALA A 93 2.88 -11.19 6.79
CA ALA A 93 1.44 -10.96 6.77
C ALA A 93 0.89 -10.69 5.37
N MET A 94 1.75 -10.65 4.35
CA MET A 94 1.35 -10.37 2.98
C MET A 94 0.53 -11.50 2.38
N LEU A 95 -0.62 -11.15 1.79
CA LEU A 95 -1.48 -12.12 1.11
C LEU A 95 -0.99 -12.39 -0.30
N TRP A 96 -0.61 -11.33 -1.01
CA TRP A 96 -0.08 -11.43 -2.37
C TRP A 96 0.60 -10.12 -2.76
N VAL A 97 1.39 -10.19 -3.83
CA VAL A 97 2.01 -9.03 -4.47
C VAL A 97 1.86 -9.16 -5.97
N GLU A 98 1.50 -8.04 -6.63
CA GLU A 98 1.39 -7.99 -8.09
C GLU A 98 1.89 -6.64 -8.62
N PRO A 99 2.42 -6.63 -9.86
CA PRO A 99 2.83 -5.37 -10.47
C PRO A 99 1.63 -4.48 -10.79
N LEU A 100 1.86 -3.17 -10.72
CA LEU A 100 0.91 -2.16 -11.16
C LEU A 100 1.33 -1.71 -12.56
N GLU A 101 0.57 -2.11 -13.56
CA GLU A 101 0.87 -1.74 -14.94
C GLU A 101 0.57 -0.26 -15.17
N LEU A 102 1.50 0.42 -15.84
CA LEU A 102 1.32 1.81 -16.23
C LEU A 102 0.70 1.87 -17.61
N GLY A 103 -0.48 2.48 -17.72
CA GLY A 103 -1.15 2.68 -18.99
C GLY A 103 -0.55 3.84 -19.79
N LYS A 104 -0.93 3.95 -21.06
CA LYS A 104 -0.42 4.97 -21.96
C LYS A 104 -0.75 6.40 -21.51
N SER A 105 -1.84 6.57 -20.77
CA SER A 105 -2.25 7.88 -20.25
C SER A 105 -1.49 8.32 -19.00
N GLY A 106 -0.62 7.45 -18.45
CA GLY A 106 0.05 7.69 -17.18
C GLY A 106 -0.74 7.22 -15.97
N ALA A 107 -1.94 6.68 -16.19
CA ALA A 107 -2.72 6.08 -15.12
C ALA A 107 -2.35 4.61 -14.94
N HIS A 108 -2.44 4.13 -13.72
CA HIS A 108 -2.11 2.74 -13.41
C HIS A 108 -3.32 1.83 -13.54
N ARG A 109 -3.07 0.57 -13.91
CA ARG A 109 -4.11 -0.46 -13.94
C ARG A 109 -4.00 -1.29 -12.68
N LEU A 110 -5.12 -1.42 -11.97
CA LEU A 110 -5.17 -2.28 -10.80
C LEU A 110 -5.25 -3.75 -11.24
N PRO A 111 -4.64 -4.67 -10.47
CA PRO A 111 -4.78 -6.09 -10.75
C PRO A 111 -6.25 -6.53 -10.73
N LYS A 112 -6.58 -7.56 -11.53
CA LYS A 112 -7.94 -8.06 -11.62
C LYS A 112 -8.53 -8.48 -10.28
N ARG A 113 -7.69 -8.92 -9.34
CA ARG A 113 -8.13 -9.28 -7.99
C ARG A 113 -8.87 -8.16 -7.29
N ILE A 114 -8.45 -6.89 -7.56
CA ILE A 114 -9.06 -5.72 -6.94
C ILE A 114 -10.43 -5.45 -7.53
N ALA A 115 -10.57 -5.66 -8.83
CA ALA A 115 -11.79 -5.32 -9.58
C ALA A 115 -12.92 -6.35 -9.40
N ALA A 116 -12.63 -7.46 -8.79
CA ALA A 116 -13.61 -8.54 -8.59
C ALA A 116 -14.69 -8.16 -7.58
#